data_4a85c676ca6e5e041bb68c1cf695f1b5
#
_entry.id   4a85c676ca6e5e041bb68c1cf695f1b5
#
_cell.length_a   1.000
_cell.length_b   1.000
_cell.length_c   1.000
_cell.angle_alpha   90.00
_cell.angle_beta   90.00
_cell.angle_gamma   90.00
#
_symmetry.space_group_name_H-M   'P 1'
#
loop_
_entity.id
_entity.type
_entity.pdbx_description
1 polymer ?
#
loop_
_entity_poly.entity_id
_entity_poly.type
_entity_poly.pdbx_seq_one_letter_code
_entity_poly.pdbx_strand_id
1 'polypeptide(L)' 'MPYINIKITDEQVTTEQKAELIQGATQLLVDVLGKNPATTVVVIDEVNTDNWGIGGKVVTELRRQST' A
#
# COMPACT_ATOMS: atom_id res chain seq x y z
N MET A 1 7.99 12.51 -13.60
CA MET A 1 8.29 11.51 -12.55
C MET A 1 7.01 11.05 -11.91
N PRO A 2 6.56 9.84 -12.17
CA PRO A 2 5.36 9.33 -11.52
C PRO A 2 5.64 8.92 -10.08
N TYR A 3 4.61 9.04 -9.25
CA TYR A 3 4.68 8.69 -7.84
C TYR A 3 3.42 7.88 -7.48
N ILE A 4 3.63 6.74 -6.83
CA ILE A 4 2.53 5.90 -6.34
C ILE A 4 2.71 5.73 -4.84
N ASN A 5 1.64 5.94 -4.10
CA ASN A 5 1.62 5.67 -2.67
C ASN A 5 0.63 4.53 -2.40
N ILE A 6 1.10 3.48 -1.75
CA ILE A 6 0.27 2.36 -1.34
C ILE A 6 0.14 2.44 0.18
N LYS A 7 -1.07 2.70 0.65
CA LYS A 7 -1.34 2.69 2.10
C LYS A 7 -2.08 1.42 2.45
N ILE A 8 -1.55 0.69 3.40
CA ILE A 8 -2.16 -0.54 3.88
C ILE A 8 -2.17 -0.53 5.40
N THR A 9 -3.09 -1.27 5.99
CA THR A 9 -3.04 -1.49 7.43
C THR A 9 -1.82 -2.37 7.75
N ASP A 10 -1.23 -2.15 8.91
CA ASP A 10 -0.06 -2.91 9.35
C ASP A 10 -0.49 -4.33 9.72
N GLU A 11 -0.20 -5.28 8.82
CA GLU A 11 -0.63 -6.67 8.95
C GLU A 11 0.53 -7.63 8.71
N GLN A 12 1.75 -7.22 9.08
CA GLN A 12 2.94 -8.06 8.99
C GLN A 12 3.28 -8.45 7.54
N VAL A 13 3.16 -7.49 6.64
CA VAL A 13 3.56 -7.69 5.25
C VAL A 13 5.08 -7.88 5.18
N THR A 14 5.52 -8.90 4.47
CA THR A 14 6.95 -9.24 4.40
C THR A 14 7.71 -8.30 3.46
N THR A 15 9.03 -8.27 3.62
CA THR A 15 9.92 -7.50 2.74
C THR A 15 9.77 -7.95 1.29
N GLU A 16 9.61 -9.26 1.08
CA GLU A 16 9.44 -9.85 -0.25
C GLU A 16 8.13 -9.40 -0.88
N GLN A 17 7.05 -9.36 -0.09
CA GLN A 17 5.76 -8.87 -0.58
C GLN A 17 5.82 -7.39 -0.93
N LYS A 18 6.51 -6.59 -0.13
CA LYS A 18 6.69 -5.17 -0.42
C LYS A 18 7.47 -4.97 -1.71
N ALA A 19 8.51 -5.78 -1.94
CA ALA A 19 9.28 -5.72 -3.17
C ALA A 19 8.40 -6.03 -4.39
N GLU A 20 7.52 -7.04 -4.28
CA GLU A 20 6.59 -7.38 -5.34
C GLU A 20 5.59 -6.25 -5.62
N LEU A 21 5.09 -5.62 -4.56
CA LEU A 21 4.17 -4.51 -4.71
C LEU A 21 4.83 -3.33 -5.43
N ILE A 22 6.05 -3.01 -5.05
CA ILE A 22 6.80 -1.91 -5.66
C ILE A 22 7.07 -2.21 -7.13
N GLN A 23 7.51 -3.43 -7.43
CA GLN A 23 7.80 -3.84 -8.80
C GLN A 23 6.52 -3.84 -9.65
N GLY A 24 5.43 -4.39 -9.13
CA GLY A 24 4.16 -4.45 -9.85
C GLY A 24 3.56 -3.09 -10.10
N ALA A 25 3.61 -2.19 -9.11
CA ALA A 25 3.10 -0.83 -9.29
C ALA A 25 3.91 -0.08 -10.35
N THR A 26 5.24 -0.24 -10.32
CA THR A 26 6.11 0.36 -11.33
C THR A 26 5.76 -0.18 -12.72
N GLN A 27 5.60 -1.50 -12.85
CA GLN A 27 5.31 -2.13 -14.13
C GLN A 27 3.95 -1.68 -14.68
N LEU A 28 2.98 -1.45 -13.81
CA LEU A 28 1.67 -0.95 -14.21
C LEU A 28 1.79 0.39 -14.94
N LEU A 29 2.60 1.29 -14.42
CA LEU A 29 2.78 2.60 -15.05
C LEU A 29 3.57 2.50 -16.35
N VAL A 30 4.47 1.54 -16.46
CA VAL A 30 5.18 1.28 -17.71
C VAL A 30 4.18 0.78 -18.78
N ASP A 31 3.34 -0.19 -18.40
CA ASP A 31 2.44 -0.84 -19.34
C ASP A 31 1.34 0.12 -19.82
N VAL A 32 0.78 0.92 -18.93
CA VAL A 32 -0.38 1.75 -19.26
C VAL A 32 0.05 3.11 -19.82
N LEU A 33 1.07 3.71 -19.25
CA LEU A 33 1.46 5.09 -19.58
C LEU A 33 2.80 5.22 -20.26
N GLY A 34 3.55 4.13 -20.41
CA GLY A 34 4.89 4.18 -21.02
C GLY A 34 5.89 4.95 -20.18
N LYS A 35 5.71 5.00 -18.86
CA LYS A 35 6.62 5.75 -18.00
C LYS A 35 7.96 5.03 -17.84
N ASN A 36 9.00 5.82 -17.58
CA ASN A 36 10.34 5.30 -17.34
C ASN A 36 10.39 4.64 -15.95
N PRO A 37 10.66 3.32 -15.86
CA PRO A 37 10.70 2.67 -14.55
C PRO A 37 11.82 3.20 -13.67
N ALA A 38 12.91 3.71 -14.25
CA ALA A 38 14.05 4.23 -13.48
C ALA A 38 13.70 5.49 -12.68
N THR A 39 12.65 6.21 -13.07
CA THR A 39 12.25 7.45 -12.41
C THR A 39 10.86 7.34 -11.77
N THR A 40 10.29 6.14 -11.73
CA THR A 40 9.00 5.91 -11.07
C THR A 40 9.25 5.61 -9.61
N VAL A 41 8.57 6.36 -8.73
CA VAL A 41 8.71 6.23 -7.29
C VAL A 41 7.48 5.56 -6.71
N VAL A 42 7.70 4.55 -5.86
CA VAL A 42 6.61 3.86 -5.15
C VAL A 42 6.94 3.88 -3.66
N VAL A 43 5.99 4.33 -2.85
CA VAL A 43 6.13 4.36 -1.40
C VAL A 43 5.01 3.52 -0.79
N ILE A 44 5.35 2.68 0.17
CA ILE A 44 4.39 1.87 0.92
C ILE A 44 4.33 2.42 2.35
N ASP A 45 3.13 2.82 2.78
CA ASP A 45 2.88 3.23 4.16
C ASP A 45 2.10 2.14 4.87
N GLU A 46 2.67 1.60 5.93
CA GLU A 46 1.98 0.67 6.80
C GLU A 46 1.38 1.47 7.95
N VAL A 47 0.05 1.49 8.03
CA VAL A 47 -0.67 2.32 8.99
C VAL A 47 -1.23 1.42 10.08
N ASN A 48 -0.93 1.78 11.33
CA ASN A 48 -1.48 1.07 12.50
C ASN A 48 -3.00 1.09 12.43
N THR A 49 -3.63 -0.04 12.76
CA THR A 49 -5.09 -0.16 12.69
C THR A 49 -5.81 0.81 13.63
N ASP A 50 -5.14 1.31 14.66
CA ASP A 50 -5.69 2.37 15.52
C ASP A 50 -5.80 3.70 14.78
N ASN A 51 -5.07 3.86 13.68
CA ASN A 51 -5.05 5.08 12.88
C ASN A 51 -5.89 4.96 11.61
N TRP A 52 -6.64 3.88 11.47
CA TRP A 52 -7.45 3.62 10.29
C TRP A 52 -8.91 3.54 10.68
N GLY A 53 -9.72 4.42 10.11
CA GLY A 53 -11.14 4.49 10.43
C GLY A 53 -12.01 4.17 9.23
N ILE A 54 -13.10 3.48 9.47
CA ILE A 54 -14.12 3.17 8.47
C ILE A 54 -15.48 3.46 9.08
N GLY A 55 -16.27 4.32 8.42
CA GLY A 55 -17.60 4.65 8.92
C GLY A 55 -17.59 5.29 10.29
N GLY A 56 -16.52 6.01 10.62
CA GLY A 56 -16.37 6.64 11.92
C GLY A 56 -15.88 5.73 13.03
N LYS A 57 -15.51 4.50 12.68
CA LYS A 57 -15.05 3.52 13.69
C LYS A 57 -13.62 3.09 13.38
N VAL A 58 -12.86 2.83 14.44
CA VAL A 58 -11.47 2.40 14.35
C VAL A 58 -11.40 0.95 13.92
N VAL A 59 -10.52 0.66 12.93
CA VAL A 59 -10.39 -0.71 12.38
C VAL A 59 -9.98 -1.72 13.45
N THR A 60 -9.14 -1.33 14.39
CA THR A 60 -8.78 -2.21 15.52
C THR A 60 -10.04 -2.73 16.22
N GLU A 61 -10.99 -1.84 16.48
CA GLU A 61 -12.27 -2.20 17.14
C GLU A 61 -13.13 -3.07 16.24
N LEU A 62 -13.22 -2.73 14.95
CA LEU A 62 -14.02 -3.48 14.00
C LEU A 62 -13.52 -4.92 13.87
N ARG A 63 -12.23 -5.12 13.85
CA ARG A 63 -11.63 -6.46 13.77
C ARG A 63 -11.84 -7.26 15.04
N ARG A 64 -11.78 -6.60 16.19
CA ARG A 64 -12.05 -7.24 17.47
C ARG A 64 -13.49 -7.74 17.54
N GLN A 65 -14.44 -6.95 17.00
CA GLN A 65 -15.86 -7.31 17.01
C GLN A 65 -16.20 -8.42 16.04
N SER A 66 -15.42 -8.57 14.96
CA SER A 66 -15.72 -9.57 13.93
C SER A 66 -15.16 -10.96 14.25
N THR A 67 -14.40 -11.09 15.34
CA THR A 67 -13.92 -12.38 15.81
C THR A 67 -14.69 -12.81 17.07
#